data_a28eb40529d9911fb2e5c2dc862839f9
#
_entry.id   a28eb40529d9911fb2e5c2dc862839f9
#
_cell.length_a   1.000
_cell.length_b   1.000
_cell.length_c   1.000
_cell.angle_alpha   90.00
_cell.angle_beta   90.00
_cell.angle_gamma   90.00
#
_symmetry.space_group_name_H-M   'P 1'
#
loop_
_entity.id
_entity.type
_entity.pdbx_description
1 polymer ?
#
loop_
_entity_poly.entity_id
_entity_poly.type
_entity_poly.pdbx_seq_one_letter_code
_entity_poly.pdbx_strand_id
1 'polypeptide(L)'
;MEWPKRARTADWENGVLTLDGEKKFDIPELTTEIMERLAGYTLVGFHVKGYPVTDELLAPFAGHKSMVNFGVEDGALTDACFPVFSAMPKLRYLLLDG
;
A
#
# COMPACT_ATOMS: atom_id res chain seq x y z
N MET A 1 -8.73 -17.72 -3.26
CA MET A 1 -7.41 -17.20 -2.94
C MET A 1 -7.29 -16.96 -1.44
N GLU A 2 -6.34 -17.61 -0.83
CA GLU A 2 -6.15 -17.44 0.60
C GLU A 2 -4.93 -16.59 0.89
N TRP A 3 -5.16 -15.46 1.54
CA TRP A 3 -4.09 -14.61 2.00
C TRP A 3 -3.59 -15.11 3.35
N PRO A 4 -2.32 -14.89 3.68
CA PRO A 4 -1.80 -15.30 5.00
C PRO A 4 -2.47 -14.47 6.10
N LYS A 5 -2.40 -14.98 7.31
CA LYS A 5 -2.96 -14.26 8.47
C LYS A 5 -2.14 -13.04 8.84
N ARG A 6 -0.85 -13.04 8.49
CA ARG A 6 0.08 -11.97 8.82
C ARG A 6 0.96 -11.67 7.61
N ALA A 7 1.28 -10.41 7.44
CA ALA A 7 2.26 -9.98 6.47
C ALA A 7 2.89 -8.69 6.98
N ARG A 8 4.18 -8.52 6.76
CA ARG A 8 4.91 -7.32 7.19
C ARG A 8 5.22 -6.39 6.02
N THR A 9 5.35 -6.93 4.83
CA THR A 9 5.59 -6.12 3.63
C THR A 9 4.65 -6.55 2.53
N ALA A 10 4.30 -5.61 1.68
CA ALA A 10 3.48 -5.84 0.51
C ALA A 10 4.04 -5.04 -0.64
N ASP A 11 4.20 -5.67 -1.78
CA ASP A 11 4.65 -5.03 -3.01
C ASP A 11 3.71 -5.38 -4.13
N TRP A 12 3.33 -4.39 -4.91
CA TRP A 12 2.50 -4.63 -6.09
C TRP A 12 3.20 -4.10 -7.33
N GLU A 13 3.35 -4.94 -8.33
CA GLU A 13 3.96 -4.55 -9.60
C GLU A 13 3.45 -5.46 -10.70
N ASN A 14 3.07 -4.86 -11.84
CA ASN A 14 2.65 -5.62 -13.03
C ASN A 14 1.56 -6.65 -12.77
N GLY A 15 0.57 -6.29 -11.94
CA GLY A 15 -0.55 -7.18 -11.68
C GLY A 15 -0.28 -8.27 -10.64
N VAL A 16 0.87 -8.23 -9.99
CA VAL A 16 1.24 -9.22 -8.99
C VAL A 16 1.45 -8.57 -7.63
N LEU A 17 0.73 -9.05 -6.64
CA LEU A 17 0.92 -8.66 -5.25
C LEU A 17 1.83 -9.69 -4.58
N THR A 18 2.92 -9.22 -3.99
CA THR A 18 3.85 -10.08 -3.27
C THR A 18 3.81 -9.72 -1.78
N LEU A 19 3.52 -10.69 -0.94
CA LEU A 19 3.50 -10.51 0.51
C LEU A 19 4.74 -11.15 1.12
N ASP A 20 5.43 -10.39 1.96
CA ASP A 20 6.67 -10.81 2.64
C ASP A 20 7.77 -11.28 1.69
N GLY A 21 7.74 -10.77 0.45
CA GLY A 21 8.74 -11.12 -0.53
C GLY A 21 8.64 -12.52 -1.12
N GLU A 22 7.62 -13.29 -0.73
CA GLU A 22 7.54 -14.68 -1.21
C GLU A 22 6.16 -15.16 -1.66
N LYS A 23 5.09 -14.69 -1.06
CA LYS A 23 3.74 -15.13 -1.43
C LYS A 23 3.16 -14.22 -2.49
N LYS A 24 2.90 -14.77 -3.68
CA LYS A 24 2.46 -14.00 -4.84
C LYS A 24 1.03 -14.30 -5.20
N PHE A 25 0.30 -13.24 -5.53
CA PHE A 25 -1.10 -13.32 -5.94
C PHE A 25 -1.34 -12.49 -7.18
N ASP A 26 -2.14 -12.99 -8.10
CA ASP A 26 -2.52 -12.23 -9.28
C ASP A 26 -3.63 -11.25 -8.89
N ILE A 27 -3.29 -9.99 -8.81
CA ILE A 27 -4.19 -8.91 -8.45
C ILE A 27 -4.07 -7.83 -9.52
N PRO A 28 -4.79 -7.95 -10.64
CA PRO A 28 -4.63 -7.01 -11.74
C PRO A 28 -5.12 -5.60 -11.42
N GLU A 29 -6.02 -5.45 -10.44
CA GLU A 29 -6.54 -4.16 -10.05
C GLU A 29 -6.48 -3.99 -8.54
N LEU A 30 -6.02 -2.81 -8.10
CA LEU A 30 -6.03 -2.47 -6.69
C LEU A 30 -7.34 -1.76 -6.37
N THR A 31 -8.31 -2.54 -5.90
CA THR A 31 -9.62 -2.02 -5.51
C THR A 31 -9.59 -1.55 -4.07
N THR A 32 -10.62 -0.78 -3.68
CA THR A 32 -10.76 -0.36 -2.28
C THR A 32 -10.76 -1.56 -1.34
N GLU A 33 -11.46 -2.63 -1.74
CA GLU A 33 -11.52 -3.85 -0.93
C GLU A 33 -10.13 -4.46 -0.72
N ILE A 34 -9.32 -4.52 -1.76
CA ILE A 34 -7.95 -5.03 -1.67
C ILE A 34 -7.12 -4.14 -0.74
N MET A 35 -7.26 -2.83 -0.89
CA MET A 35 -6.51 -1.88 -0.06
C MET A 35 -6.91 -2.00 1.42
N GLU A 36 -8.21 -2.22 1.69
CA GLU A 36 -8.68 -2.43 3.07
C GLU A 36 -8.09 -3.70 3.68
N ARG A 37 -8.00 -4.76 2.88
CA ARG A 37 -7.39 -6.00 3.35
C ARG A 37 -5.91 -5.81 3.68
N LEU A 38 -5.19 -5.10 2.81
CA LEU A 38 -3.78 -4.81 3.04
C LEU A 38 -3.58 -3.93 4.27
N ALA A 39 -4.45 -2.93 4.45
CA ALA A 39 -4.36 -2.05 5.61
C ALA A 39 -4.64 -2.76 6.93
N GLY A 40 -5.30 -3.91 6.88
CA GLY A 40 -5.56 -4.71 8.07
C GLY A 40 -4.34 -5.46 8.59
N TYR A 41 -3.29 -5.57 7.78
CA TYR A 41 -2.03 -6.17 8.23
C TYR A 41 -1.20 -5.14 9.01
N THR A 42 -0.33 -5.66 9.88
CA THR A 42 0.65 -4.82 10.57
C THR A 42 1.86 -4.62 9.64
N LEU A 43 1.64 -3.97 8.51
CA LEU A 43 2.68 -3.75 7.53
C LEU A 43 3.69 -2.73 8.00
N VAL A 44 4.97 -2.99 7.72
CA VAL A 44 6.03 -2.00 7.91
C VAL A 44 6.46 -1.40 6.56
N GLY A 45 6.14 -2.06 5.46
CA GLY A 45 6.44 -1.55 4.13
C GLY A 45 5.35 -1.90 3.13
N PHE A 46 5.00 -0.94 2.29
CA PHE A 46 4.07 -1.14 1.18
C PHE A 46 4.54 -0.33 0.00
N HIS A 47 4.64 -0.97 -1.15
CA HIS A 47 5.12 -0.34 -2.36
C HIS A 47 4.24 -0.73 -3.55
N VAL A 48 3.83 0.25 -4.33
CA VAL A 48 3.03 0.04 -5.54
C VAL A 48 3.76 0.69 -6.71
N LYS A 49 3.89 -0.05 -7.80
CA LYS A 49 4.51 0.48 -9.02
C LYS A 49 3.65 0.14 -10.22
N GLY A 50 3.38 1.17 -11.03
CA GLY A 50 2.69 0.96 -12.31
C GLY A 50 1.18 0.89 -12.22
N TYR A 51 0.58 1.37 -11.14
CA TYR A 51 -0.88 1.44 -11.01
C TYR A 51 -1.28 2.87 -10.65
N PRO A 52 -2.33 3.43 -11.29
CA PRO A 52 -2.77 4.80 -11.00
C PRO A 52 -3.52 4.89 -9.67
N VAL A 53 -2.80 4.71 -8.57
CA VAL A 53 -3.38 4.79 -7.23
C VAL A 53 -3.89 6.20 -6.98
N THR A 54 -5.16 6.30 -6.57
CA THR A 54 -5.79 7.57 -6.25
C THR A 54 -5.76 7.84 -4.76
N ASP A 55 -6.08 9.09 -4.36
CA ASP A 55 -6.14 9.45 -2.94
C ASP A 55 -7.17 8.59 -2.20
N GLU A 56 -8.30 8.27 -2.85
CA GLU A 56 -9.34 7.44 -2.27
C GLU A 56 -8.85 6.02 -1.98
N LEU A 57 -8.01 5.48 -2.86
CA LEU A 57 -7.47 4.14 -2.64
C LEU A 57 -6.53 4.07 -1.45
N LEU A 58 -5.92 5.20 -1.09
CA LEU A 58 -5.04 5.26 0.08
C LEU A 58 -5.78 5.45 1.40
N ALA A 59 -7.05 5.86 1.35
CA ALA A 59 -7.81 6.18 2.57
C ALA A 59 -7.76 5.08 3.63
N PRO A 60 -7.83 3.77 3.29
CA PRO A 60 -7.74 2.72 4.31
C PRO A 60 -6.44 2.74 5.13
N PHE A 61 -5.39 3.35 4.59
CA PHE A 61 -4.09 3.42 5.28
C PHE A 61 -3.93 4.64 6.17
N ALA A 62 -4.94 5.52 6.24
CA ALA A 62 -4.84 6.72 7.06
C ALA A 62 -4.58 6.33 8.53
N GLY A 63 -3.49 6.86 9.09
CA GLY A 63 -3.14 6.58 10.48
C GLY A 63 -2.60 5.18 10.74
N HIS A 64 -2.19 4.45 9.71
CA HIS A 64 -1.63 3.11 9.86
C HIS A 64 -0.45 3.15 10.84
N LYS A 65 -0.54 2.38 11.92
CA LYS A 65 0.34 2.54 13.07
C LYS A 65 1.72 1.93 12.95
N SER A 66 1.90 0.97 12.05
CA SER A 66 3.16 0.25 11.92
C SER A 66 3.96 0.63 10.68
N MET A 67 3.38 1.38 9.74
CA MET A 67 4.01 1.68 8.47
C MET A 67 5.27 2.53 8.64
N VAL A 68 6.38 2.07 8.08
CA VAL A 68 7.66 2.76 8.11
C VAL A 68 8.06 3.23 6.70
N ASN A 69 7.86 2.36 5.71
CA ASN A 69 8.17 2.66 4.31
C ASN A 69 6.90 2.60 3.47
N PHE A 70 6.63 3.65 2.72
CA PHE A 70 5.47 3.65 1.83
C PHE A 70 5.89 4.26 0.49
N GLY A 71 5.59 3.58 -0.60
CA GLY A 71 5.96 4.06 -1.92
C GLY A 71 4.85 3.85 -2.94
N VAL A 72 4.60 4.86 -3.76
CA VAL A 72 3.71 4.78 -4.91
C VAL A 72 4.44 5.37 -6.10
N GLU A 73 4.68 4.56 -7.12
CA GLU A 73 5.28 5.01 -8.37
C GLU A 73 4.24 4.91 -9.49
N ASP A 74 4.20 5.91 -10.35
CA ASP A 74 3.25 6.00 -11.46
C ASP A 74 1.80 6.12 -10.98
N GLY A 75 1.60 6.71 -9.80
CA GLY A 75 0.27 6.91 -9.25
C GLY A 75 -0.43 8.14 -9.79
N ALA A 76 -1.67 8.33 -9.33
CA ALA A 76 -2.50 9.48 -9.68
C ALA A 76 -2.88 10.24 -8.41
N LEU A 77 -1.90 10.48 -7.53
CA LEU A 77 -2.12 11.13 -6.25
C LEU A 77 -2.11 12.65 -6.38
N THR A 78 -2.87 13.30 -5.49
CA THR A 78 -2.88 14.75 -5.38
C THR A 78 -2.44 15.11 -3.94
N ASP A 79 -2.42 16.41 -3.64
CA ASP A 79 -2.10 16.88 -2.29
C ASP A 79 -3.07 16.32 -1.23
N ALA A 80 -4.24 15.85 -1.64
CA ALA A 80 -5.21 15.26 -0.74
C ALA A 80 -4.72 13.96 -0.09
N CYS A 81 -3.63 13.36 -0.59
CA CYS A 81 -3.06 12.15 0.01
C CYS A 81 -2.26 12.44 1.28
N PHE A 82 -1.79 13.67 1.49
CA PHE A 82 -0.91 13.97 2.63
C PHE A 82 -1.49 13.67 4.00
N PRO A 83 -2.78 13.92 4.27
CA PRO A 83 -3.35 13.56 5.57
C PRO A 83 -3.23 12.06 5.90
N VAL A 84 -3.23 11.20 4.88
CA VAL A 84 -3.05 9.76 5.08
C VAL A 84 -1.69 9.50 5.71
N PHE A 85 -0.64 10.11 5.15
CA PHE A 85 0.73 9.88 5.59
C PHE A 85 1.08 10.62 6.86
N SER A 86 0.58 11.87 7.01
CA SER A 86 0.90 12.67 8.18
C SER A 86 0.31 12.07 9.45
N ALA A 87 -0.70 11.24 9.33
CA ALA A 87 -1.30 10.56 10.48
C ALA A 87 -0.59 9.26 10.85
N MET A 88 0.40 8.82 10.06
CA MET A 88 1.16 7.58 10.34
C MET A 88 2.30 7.89 11.30
N PRO A 89 2.24 7.39 12.56
CA PRO A 89 3.21 7.81 13.58
C PRO A 89 4.62 7.29 13.38
N LYS A 90 4.79 6.20 12.63
CA LYS A 90 6.11 5.58 12.43
C LYS A 90 6.66 5.74 11.04
N LEU A 91 5.97 6.46 10.17
CA LEU A 91 6.41 6.63 8.80
C LEU A 91 7.72 7.40 8.74
N ARG A 92 8.74 6.83 8.08
CA ARG A 92 10.06 7.44 7.94
C ARG A 92 10.46 7.64 6.49
N TYR A 93 9.98 6.79 5.59
CA TYR A 93 10.35 6.85 4.18
C TYR A 93 9.10 6.89 3.33
N LEU A 94 8.99 7.90 2.52
CA LEU A 94 7.85 8.08 1.64
C LEU A 94 8.35 8.42 0.25
N LEU A 95 8.01 7.57 -0.72
CA LEU A 95 8.32 7.80 -2.12
C LEU A 95 7.01 8.00 -2.87
N LEU A 96 6.82 9.18 -3.42
CA LEU A 96 5.68 9.48 -4.26
C LEU A 96 6.22 9.97 -5.60
N ASP A 97 6.09 9.13 -6.62
CA ASP A 97 6.57 9.42 -7.95
C ASP A 97 5.41 9.19 -8.94
N GLY A 98 5.18 10.15 -9.72
CA GLY A 98 4.10 10.11 -10.69
C GLY A 98 3.45 11.43 -10.92
#